data_258795e28e42bbb27fce099b5ccfa84e
#
_entry.id   258795e28e42bbb27fce099b5ccfa84e
#
_cell.length_a   1.000
_cell.length_b   1.000
_cell.length_c   1.000
_cell.angle_alpha   90.00
_cell.angle_beta   90.00
_cell.angle_gamma   90.00
#
_symmetry.space_group_name_H-M   'P 1'
#
loop_
_entity.id
_entity.type
_entity.pdbx_description
1 polymer ?
#
loop_
_entity_poly.entity_id
_entity_poly.type
_entity_poly.pdbx_seq_one_letter_code
_entity_poly.pdbx_strand_id
1 'polypeptide(L)'
;MSKTLGIAIAAVSLVYALIGQAQGAETPRLMLNGFGTLGIVHSDEDRADFTSNILVPRGAGHSSDWSAEVDSRLGLQLTAELTPRVSSVVQVIAEQQHNGKYMPELEWANVRFDVTPDLSLRAGRMVQSTFMSSEFRKVGYATPWIRPPLEVYRMIPVTNFDGFDASYRSRIGEVTHTLRGTYGQADAKFSGGEAKARQAWGVSSTLEWGAASLFGSYGGSRLSIEMAGVDTFFDAFRLYGPEGDAIADRYETHDKRFDIFSLGASYDPGDWFVMGEWARSNSRSIIGDLRGWYVTGGYRIGAVTPYMTVARASVTSNLSDPGLSPEWWWHPEALEGAEALNEALNTWLRASARQNTLSLGARWDFAPNMALTAQYDHIDIDGGSWGTLVNHQPGYEPGGTVNLFSLALDFVF
;
A
#
# COMPACT_ATOMS: atom_id res chain seq x y z
N MET A 1 -19.06 14.31 10.19
CA MET A 1 -19.35 12.99 10.80
C MET A 1 -20.02 12.17 9.72
N SER A 2 -19.24 11.34 9.09
CA SER A 2 -19.41 10.92 7.71
C SER A 2 -20.13 9.57 7.56
N LYS A 3 -20.46 9.25 6.30
CA LYS A 3 -21.08 7.98 5.84
C LYS A 3 -20.43 6.70 6.43
N THR A 4 -19.15 6.76 6.80
CA THR A 4 -18.40 5.65 7.44
C THR A 4 -18.89 5.29 8.84
N LEU A 5 -19.28 6.27 9.67
CA LEU A 5 -19.88 6.02 10.99
C LEU A 5 -21.27 5.38 10.83
N GLY A 6 -22.02 5.78 9.79
CA GLY A 6 -23.31 5.19 9.45
C GLY A 6 -23.22 3.72 9.04
N ILE A 7 -22.17 3.33 8.29
CA ILE A 7 -21.95 1.95 7.86
C ILE A 7 -21.51 1.09 9.05
N ALA A 8 -20.65 1.60 9.93
CA ALA A 8 -20.23 0.89 11.14
C ALA A 8 -21.40 0.67 12.11
N ILE A 9 -22.25 1.70 12.31
CA ILE A 9 -23.47 1.60 13.14
C ILE A 9 -24.48 0.65 12.48
N ALA A 10 -24.63 0.68 11.16
CA ALA A 10 -25.52 -0.25 10.43
C ALA A 10 -25.00 -1.71 10.51
N ALA A 11 -23.69 -1.93 10.42
CA ALA A 11 -23.09 -3.25 10.59
C ALA A 11 -23.29 -3.78 12.01
N VAL A 12 -23.05 -2.96 13.03
CA VAL A 12 -23.31 -3.30 14.44
C VAL A 12 -24.80 -3.53 14.69
N SER A 13 -25.69 -2.71 14.13
CA SER A 13 -27.13 -2.85 14.26
C SER A 13 -27.66 -4.08 13.53
N LEU A 14 -27.07 -4.46 12.38
CA LEU A 14 -27.40 -5.69 11.65
C LEU A 14 -26.97 -6.92 12.45
N VAL A 15 -25.81 -6.85 13.11
CA VAL A 15 -25.32 -7.90 14.03
C VAL A 15 -26.27 -8.05 15.21
N TYR A 16 -26.72 -6.96 15.83
CA TYR A 16 -27.71 -7.02 16.91
C TYR A 16 -29.09 -7.53 16.45
N ALA A 17 -29.53 -7.17 15.25
CA ALA A 17 -30.80 -7.66 14.68
C ALA A 17 -30.76 -9.17 14.35
N LEU A 18 -29.60 -9.65 13.89
CA LEU A 18 -29.37 -11.10 13.63
C LEU A 18 -29.28 -11.91 14.93
N ILE A 19 -28.69 -11.35 15.98
CA ILE A 19 -28.63 -11.96 17.33
C ILE A 19 -30.03 -12.03 17.96
N GLY A 20 -30.87 -11.02 17.77
CA GLY A 20 -32.22 -10.95 18.37
C GLY A 20 -33.24 -11.94 17.80
N GLN A 21 -32.99 -12.60 16.67
CA GLN A 21 -33.90 -13.58 16.06
C GLN A 21 -33.50 -15.05 16.28
N ALA A 22 -32.35 -15.31 16.91
CA ALA A 22 -31.84 -16.64 17.17
C ALA A 22 -32.31 -17.16 18.54
N GLN A 23 -33.60 -17.42 18.71
CA GLN A 23 -34.10 -18.22 19.84
C GLN A 23 -33.62 -19.65 19.71
N GLY A 24 -32.51 -20.00 20.39
CA GLY A 24 -31.90 -21.33 20.41
C GLY A 24 -30.44 -21.37 19.88
N ALA A 25 -29.82 -20.23 19.58
CA ALA A 25 -28.44 -20.19 19.16
C ALA A 25 -27.46 -20.23 20.35
N GLU A 26 -26.35 -20.95 20.17
CA GLU A 26 -25.20 -20.86 21.08
C GLU A 26 -24.81 -19.40 21.27
N THR A 27 -24.38 -19.00 22.46
CA THR A 27 -23.93 -17.62 22.72
C THR A 27 -22.78 -17.26 21.80
N PRO A 28 -22.83 -16.11 21.10
CA PRO A 28 -21.77 -15.70 20.20
C PRO A 28 -20.42 -15.69 20.90
N ARG A 29 -19.41 -16.32 20.29
CA ARG A 29 -18.05 -16.27 20.80
C ARG A 29 -17.40 -14.99 20.35
N LEU A 30 -16.99 -14.13 21.28
CA LEU A 30 -16.29 -12.88 21.03
C LEU A 30 -14.80 -13.04 21.36
N MET A 31 -13.95 -12.63 20.42
CA MET A 31 -12.50 -12.63 20.60
C MET A 31 -11.98 -11.22 20.33
N LEU A 32 -11.28 -10.64 21.32
CA LEU A 32 -10.60 -9.36 21.18
C LEU A 32 -9.10 -9.64 21.06
N ASN A 33 -8.50 -9.15 20.00
CA ASN A 33 -7.06 -9.22 19.77
C ASN A 33 -6.53 -7.81 19.47
N GLY A 34 -5.24 -7.61 19.67
CA GLY A 34 -4.61 -6.37 19.33
C GLY A 34 -3.17 -6.55 18.89
N PHE A 35 -2.64 -5.52 18.23
CA PHE A 35 -1.26 -5.44 17.84
C PHE A 35 -0.78 -3.99 17.87
N GLY A 36 0.50 -3.80 18.02
CA GLY A 36 1.08 -2.47 17.94
C GLY A 36 2.54 -2.49 17.56
N THR A 37 2.97 -1.37 17.05
CA THR A 37 4.37 -1.04 16.76
C THR A 37 4.66 0.33 17.38
N LEU A 38 5.71 0.43 18.18
CA LEU A 38 6.30 1.69 18.61
C LEU A 38 7.63 1.84 17.88
N GLY A 39 7.66 2.72 16.88
CA GLY A 39 8.80 2.90 15.99
C GLY A 39 9.45 4.26 16.15
N ILE A 40 10.73 4.34 15.84
CA ILE A 40 11.47 5.58 15.63
C ILE A 40 12.37 5.42 14.41
N VAL A 41 12.37 6.44 13.55
CA VAL A 41 13.13 6.47 12.30
C VAL A 41 13.95 7.75 12.23
N HIS A 42 15.21 7.62 11.86
CA HIS A 42 16.09 8.72 11.49
C HIS A 42 16.39 8.68 10.01
N SER A 43 16.40 9.84 9.37
CA SER A 43 16.84 10.04 7.98
C SER A 43 17.97 11.07 7.95
N ASP A 44 18.97 10.85 7.10
CA ASP A 44 20.03 11.85 6.83
C ASP A 44 19.63 12.85 5.72
N GLU A 45 18.45 12.72 5.13
CA GLU A 45 17.87 13.68 4.17
C GLU A 45 17.21 14.85 4.93
N ASP A 46 17.59 16.09 4.62
CA ASP A 46 17.11 17.30 5.31
C ASP A 46 16.10 18.14 4.48
N ARG A 47 15.87 17.78 3.21
CA ARG A 47 15.00 18.53 2.28
C ARG A 47 13.81 17.73 1.77
N ALA A 48 13.66 16.50 2.22
CA ALA A 48 12.49 15.67 1.97
C ALA A 48 12.23 14.77 3.18
N ASP A 49 11.08 14.14 3.22
CA ASP A 49 10.71 13.22 4.28
C ASP A 49 10.62 11.78 3.78
N PHE A 50 11.13 10.85 4.57
CA PHE A 50 10.85 9.43 4.43
C PHE A 50 9.58 9.07 5.20
N THR A 51 8.68 8.30 4.56
CA THR A 51 7.45 7.78 5.15
C THR A 51 7.23 6.32 4.78
N SER A 52 6.53 5.57 5.62
CA SER A 52 6.12 4.19 5.31
C SER A 52 4.88 4.11 4.40
N ASN A 53 4.21 5.25 4.17
CA ASN A 53 3.05 5.36 3.28
C ASN A 53 3.07 6.71 2.54
N ILE A 54 3.02 6.68 1.22
CA ILE A 54 3.05 7.89 0.37
C ILE A 54 1.83 8.81 0.53
N LEU A 55 0.78 8.35 1.19
CA LEU A 55 -0.42 9.15 1.45
C LEU A 55 -0.28 10.10 2.64
N VAL A 56 0.76 9.92 3.49
CA VAL A 56 1.01 10.79 4.65
C VAL A 56 1.92 11.96 4.28
N PRO A 57 1.73 13.15 4.89
CA PRO A 57 2.38 14.37 4.43
C PRO A 57 3.79 14.59 4.95
N ARG A 58 4.23 13.88 5.98
CA ARG A 58 5.50 14.13 6.68
C ARG A 58 6.03 12.87 7.37
N GLY A 59 7.33 12.85 7.64
CA GLY A 59 7.99 11.71 8.26
C GLY A 59 9.34 12.04 8.89
N ALA A 60 10.32 11.18 8.63
CA ALA A 60 11.71 11.39 9.06
C ALA A 60 12.51 12.11 7.97
N GLY A 61 13.22 13.14 8.32
CA GLY A 61 14.01 14.00 7.43
C GLY A 61 13.73 15.47 7.69
N HIS A 62 13.27 16.21 6.68
CA HIS A 62 12.96 17.63 6.77
C HIS A 62 12.04 17.99 7.94
N SER A 63 10.96 17.25 8.14
CA SER A 63 9.98 17.53 9.20
C SER A 63 10.52 17.19 10.60
N SER A 64 11.35 16.17 10.70
CA SER A 64 11.96 15.73 11.96
C SER A 64 13.11 14.77 11.68
N ASP A 65 14.33 15.08 12.17
CA ASP A 65 15.50 14.21 12.01
C ASP A 65 15.22 12.78 12.55
N TRP A 66 14.51 12.72 13.68
CA TRP A 66 14.03 11.50 14.31
C TRP A 66 12.51 11.54 14.41
N SER A 67 11.81 10.66 13.69
CA SER A 67 10.35 10.59 13.69
C SER A 67 9.84 9.32 14.33
N ALA A 68 9.00 9.46 15.35
CA ALA A 68 8.25 8.34 15.92
C ALA A 68 6.93 8.12 15.16
N GLU A 69 6.59 8.95 14.17
CA GLU A 69 5.31 8.91 13.45
C GLU A 69 5.29 7.88 12.32
N VAL A 70 6.45 7.57 11.71
CA VAL A 70 6.55 6.78 10.47
C VAL A 70 5.99 5.36 10.63
N ASP A 71 6.36 4.65 11.70
CA ASP A 71 6.01 3.23 11.87
C ASP A 71 5.10 2.95 13.06
N SER A 72 4.93 3.94 13.98
CA SER A 72 4.11 3.71 15.18
C SER A 72 2.63 3.54 14.83
N ARG A 73 2.03 2.49 15.33
CA ARG A 73 0.60 2.17 15.13
C ARG A 73 0.07 1.29 16.25
N LEU A 74 -1.25 1.33 16.44
CA LEU A 74 -1.98 0.45 17.36
C LEU A 74 -3.25 -0.04 16.68
N GLY A 75 -3.43 -1.36 16.60
CA GLY A 75 -4.61 -2.01 16.04
C GLY A 75 -5.37 -2.80 17.08
N LEU A 76 -6.70 -2.72 17.03
CA LEU A 76 -7.62 -3.55 17.81
C LEU A 76 -8.58 -4.25 16.86
N GLN A 77 -8.79 -5.56 17.08
CA GLN A 77 -9.68 -6.37 16.27
C GLN A 77 -10.66 -7.13 17.16
N LEU A 78 -11.95 -6.96 16.89
CA LEU A 78 -13.01 -7.76 17.45
C LEU A 78 -13.49 -8.75 16.39
N THR A 79 -13.44 -10.04 16.73
CA THR A 79 -14.01 -11.12 15.93
C THR A 79 -15.20 -11.71 16.69
N ALA A 80 -16.35 -11.83 16.01
CA ALA A 80 -17.57 -12.43 16.54
C ALA A 80 -17.95 -13.65 15.71
N GLU A 81 -17.93 -14.83 16.31
CA GLU A 81 -18.51 -16.07 15.74
C GLU A 81 -20.00 -16.09 16.10
N LEU A 82 -20.85 -15.72 15.14
CA LEU A 82 -22.30 -15.55 15.34
C LEU A 82 -23.03 -16.89 15.24
N THR A 83 -22.57 -17.74 14.32
CA THR A 83 -23.03 -19.12 14.11
C THR A 83 -21.86 -19.96 13.59
N PRO A 84 -21.95 -21.29 13.51
CA PRO A 84 -20.89 -22.12 12.92
C PRO A 84 -20.52 -21.76 11.48
N ARG A 85 -21.33 -20.96 10.77
CA ARG A 85 -21.13 -20.56 9.38
C ARG A 85 -21.03 -19.04 9.19
N VAL A 86 -21.30 -18.24 10.20
CA VAL A 86 -21.31 -16.77 10.09
C VAL A 86 -20.39 -16.18 11.13
N SER A 87 -19.42 -15.40 10.67
CA SER A 87 -18.55 -14.63 11.54
C SER A 87 -18.48 -13.16 11.07
N SER A 88 -18.10 -12.27 11.95
CA SER A 88 -17.89 -10.86 11.67
C SER A 88 -16.57 -10.40 12.26
N VAL A 89 -15.89 -9.51 11.55
CA VAL A 89 -14.64 -8.89 12.00
C VAL A 89 -14.78 -7.38 11.91
N VAL A 90 -14.39 -6.70 13.00
CA VAL A 90 -14.20 -5.26 13.05
C VAL A 90 -12.78 -4.97 13.52
N GLN A 91 -12.01 -4.26 12.72
CA GLN A 91 -10.65 -3.85 13.06
C GLN A 91 -10.51 -2.33 12.92
N VAL A 92 -9.94 -1.71 13.95
CA VAL A 92 -9.63 -0.28 14.00
C VAL A 92 -8.13 -0.12 14.22
N ILE A 93 -7.52 0.78 13.44
CA ILE A 93 -6.08 1.06 13.54
C ILE A 93 -5.88 2.57 13.76
N ALA A 94 -5.07 2.91 14.76
CA ALA A 94 -4.56 4.26 14.98
C ALA A 94 -3.13 4.32 14.45
N GLU A 95 -2.90 5.12 13.42
CA GLU A 95 -1.60 5.39 12.79
C GLU A 95 -1.59 6.81 12.22
N GLN A 96 -0.46 7.30 11.74
CA GLN A 96 -0.39 8.61 11.11
C GLN A 96 -1.26 8.66 9.86
N GLN A 97 -2.13 9.67 9.79
CA GLN A 97 -3.10 9.89 8.72
C GLN A 97 -2.60 10.91 7.69
N HIS A 98 -3.29 10.99 6.55
CA HIS A 98 -3.07 11.97 5.48
C HIS A 98 -3.02 13.45 5.92
N ASN A 99 -3.56 13.77 7.08
CA ASN A 99 -3.55 15.11 7.69
C ASN A 99 -2.49 15.27 8.78
N GLY A 100 -1.57 14.31 8.93
CA GLY A 100 -0.51 14.30 9.94
C GLY A 100 -0.98 14.03 11.37
N LYS A 101 -2.23 13.59 11.58
CA LYS A 101 -2.79 13.29 12.90
C LYS A 101 -2.91 11.80 13.11
N TYR A 102 -2.81 11.38 14.38
CA TYR A 102 -3.13 10.02 14.80
C TYR A 102 -4.61 9.96 15.17
N MET A 103 -5.40 9.28 14.35
CA MET A 103 -6.82 9.07 14.57
C MET A 103 -7.15 7.60 14.30
N PRO A 104 -7.93 6.94 15.19
CA PRO A 104 -8.40 5.59 14.90
C PRO A 104 -9.28 5.59 13.63
N GLU A 105 -8.93 4.72 12.68
CA GLU A 105 -9.71 4.49 11.47
C GLU A 105 -10.18 3.05 11.37
N LEU A 106 -11.34 2.87 10.76
CA LEU A 106 -11.90 1.56 10.49
C LEU A 106 -11.13 0.91 9.33
N GLU A 107 -10.29 -0.06 9.67
CA GLU A 107 -9.53 -0.81 8.67
C GLU A 107 -10.37 -1.94 8.07
N TRP A 108 -11.05 -2.73 8.91
CA TRP A 108 -11.95 -3.79 8.48
C TRP A 108 -13.29 -3.73 9.19
N ALA A 109 -14.35 -4.03 8.45
CA ALA A 109 -15.71 -4.24 8.97
C ALA A 109 -16.47 -5.12 7.98
N ASN A 110 -16.47 -6.42 8.21
CA ASN A 110 -17.07 -7.37 7.27
C ASN A 110 -17.77 -8.52 7.97
N VAL A 111 -18.65 -9.15 7.22
CA VAL A 111 -19.32 -10.40 7.59
C VAL A 111 -18.85 -11.48 6.62
N ARG A 112 -18.46 -12.61 7.15
CA ARG A 112 -18.10 -13.83 6.43
C ARG A 112 -19.20 -14.87 6.57
N PHE A 113 -19.51 -15.52 5.47
CA PHE A 113 -20.42 -16.66 5.40
C PHE A 113 -19.70 -17.85 4.77
N ASP A 114 -19.56 -18.94 5.53
CA ASP A 114 -19.01 -20.21 5.05
C ASP A 114 -20.10 -21.03 4.38
N VAL A 115 -20.13 -21.00 3.05
CA VAL A 115 -21.08 -21.71 2.20
C VAL A 115 -20.86 -23.23 2.34
N THR A 116 -19.57 -23.61 2.28
CA THR A 116 -19.05 -24.96 2.55
C THR A 116 -17.79 -24.84 3.38
N PRO A 117 -17.19 -25.93 3.89
CA PRO A 117 -15.88 -25.88 4.54
C PRO A 117 -14.77 -25.28 3.66
N ASP A 118 -14.92 -25.35 2.34
CA ASP A 118 -13.92 -24.93 1.38
C ASP A 118 -14.24 -23.59 0.72
N LEU A 119 -15.53 -23.15 0.71
CA LEU A 119 -15.98 -21.92 0.06
C LEU A 119 -16.53 -20.94 1.08
N SER A 120 -15.96 -19.76 1.14
CA SER A 120 -16.45 -18.64 1.94
C SER A 120 -16.69 -17.39 1.10
N LEU A 121 -17.68 -16.61 1.51
CA LEU A 121 -18.03 -15.31 0.95
C LEU A 121 -17.88 -14.26 2.04
N ARG A 122 -17.35 -13.08 1.70
CA ARG A 122 -17.29 -11.91 2.62
C ARG A 122 -17.93 -10.70 1.96
N ALA A 123 -18.53 -9.85 2.78
CA ALA A 123 -19.10 -8.57 2.35
C ALA A 123 -18.77 -7.49 3.40
N GLY A 124 -18.42 -6.28 2.93
CA GLY A 124 -18.08 -5.14 3.78
C GLY A 124 -16.71 -4.54 3.45
N ARG A 125 -16.07 -3.95 4.46
CA ARG A 125 -14.71 -3.42 4.37
C ARG A 125 -13.70 -4.48 4.73
N MET A 126 -12.76 -4.73 3.82
CA MET A 126 -11.78 -5.81 3.96
C MET A 126 -10.49 -5.48 3.20
N VAL A 127 -9.46 -6.28 3.42
CA VAL A 127 -8.19 -6.15 2.69
C VAL A 127 -8.33 -6.63 1.24
N GLN A 128 -7.66 -5.94 0.33
CA GLN A 128 -7.45 -6.42 -1.04
C GLN A 128 -6.14 -7.21 -1.10
N SER A 129 -6.22 -8.50 -1.44
CA SER A 129 -5.07 -9.41 -1.50
C SER A 129 -4.28 -9.20 -2.80
N THR A 130 -3.60 -8.06 -2.92
CA THR A 130 -2.77 -7.69 -4.08
C THR A 130 -1.34 -8.21 -3.93
N PHE A 131 -0.80 -8.20 -2.73
CA PHE A 131 0.57 -8.64 -2.41
C PHE A 131 0.54 -9.78 -1.40
N MET A 132 1.64 -10.51 -1.31
CA MET A 132 1.78 -11.70 -0.44
C MET A 132 1.49 -11.38 1.04
N SER A 133 1.93 -10.22 1.53
CA SER A 133 1.71 -9.79 2.92
C SER A 133 0.53 -8.83 3.11
N SER A 134 -0.36 -8.65 2.11
CA SER A 134 -1.45 -7.66 2.17
C SER A 134 -2.30 -7.76 3.44
N GLU A 135 -2.62 -8.97 3.91
CA GLU A 135 -3.50 -9.19 5.06
C GLU A 135 -2.88 -8.81 6.40
N PHE A 136 -1.54 -8.85 6.50
CA PHE A 136 -0.83 -8.60 7.75
C PHE A 136 0.26 -7.53 7.66
N ARG A 137 0.34 -6.78 6.55
CA ARG A 137 1.39 -5.77 6.35
C ARG A 137 1.44 -4.66 7.41
N LYS A 138 0.34 -4.46 8.17
CA LYS A 138 0.28 -3.51 9.28
C LYS A 138 0.62 -4.14 10.64
N VAL A 139 0.76 -5.46 10.72
CA VAL A 139 1.12 -6.20 11.92
C VAL A 139 2.63 -6.45 11.91
N GLY A 140 3.43 -5.53 12.46
CA GLY A 140 4.89 -5.60 12.44
C GLY A 140 5.43 -6.91 13.04
N TYR A 141 4.78 -7.43 14.09
CA TYR A 141 5.14 -8.71 14.69
C TYR A 141 5.08 -9.90 13.70
N ALA A 142 4.26 -9.84 12.65
CA ALA A 142 4.08 -10.91 11.67
C ALA A 142 5.11 -10.88 10.52
N THR A 143 5.98 -9.88 10.47
CA THR A 143 6.94 -9.69 9.39
C THR A 143 8.38 -9.63 9.93
N PRO A 144 9.39 -9.99 9.13
CA PRO A 144 10.78 -9.84 9.56
C PRO A 144 11.23 -8.38 9.60
N TRP A 145 10.62 -7.52 8.78
CA TRP A 145 10.96 -6.10 8.63
C TRP A 145 10.17 -5.22 9.61
N ILE A 146 10.66 -4.04 9.86
CA ILE A 146 9.90 -2.97 10.52
C ILE A 146 8.72 -2.54 9.62
N ARG A 147 8.97 -2.47 8.29
CA ARG A 147 7.97 -2.16 7.25
C ARG A 147 8.20 -3.00 6.00
N PRO A 148 7.15 -3.39 5.27
CA PRO A 148 7.32 -4.07 3.98
C PRO A 148 8.08 -3.19 2.98
N PRO A 149 8.89 -3.78 2.07
CA PRO A 149 9.67 -3.04 1.07
C PRO A 149 8.80 -2.12 0.22
N LEU A 150 9.05 -0.80 0.32
CA LEU A 150 8.24 0.23 -0.34
C LEU A 150 8.28 0.14 -1.86
N GLU A 151 9.32 -0.43 -2.42
CA GLU A 151 9.53 -0.63 -3.86
C GLU A 151 8.37 -1.42 -4.50
N VAL A 152 7.72 -2.28 -3.72
CA VAL A 152 6.53 -3.05 -4.13
C VAL A 152 5.27 -2.50 -3.50
N TYR A 153 5.23 -2.37 -2.16
CA TYR A 153 3.99 -2.11 -1.42
C TYR A 153 3.42 -0.70 -1.61
N ARG A 154 4.24 0.28 -2.05
CA ARG A 154 3.79 1.63 -2.38
C ARG A 154 2.92 1.71 -3.63
N MET A 155 2.97 0.71 -4.53
CA MET A 155 2.14 0.70 -5.75
C MET A 155 0.65 0.68 -5.43
N ILE A 156 0.27 0.09 -4.30
CA ILE A 156 -1.09 0.13 -3.73
C ILE A 156 -0.98 0.60 -2.27
N PRO A 157 -0.99 1.93 -2.03
CA PRO A 157 -0.85 2.47 -0.68
C PRO A 157 -2.10 2.26 0.17
N VAL A 158 -3.26 1.99 -0.46
CA VAL A 158 -4.53 1.68 0.21
C VAL A 158 -4.53 0.23 0.69
N THR A 159 -4.93 0.00 1.94
CA THR A 159 -4.89 -1.31 2.58
C THR A 159 -6.24 -2.02 2.59
N ASN A 160 -7.33 -1.29 2.37
CA ASN A 160 -8.68 -1.81 2.43
C ASN A 160 -9.54 -1.37 1.25
N PHE A 161 -10.61 -2.09 1.01
CA PHE A 161 -11.66 -1.75 0.05
C PHE A 161 -13.04 -2.13 0.59
N ASP A 162 -14.09 -1.49 0.07
CA ASP A 162 -15.48 -1.78 0.36
C ASP A 162 -16.07 -2.62 -0.78
N GLY A 163 -16.53 -3.85 -0.48
CA GLY A 163 -17.02 -4.74 -1.53
C GLY A 163 -17.33 -6.16 -1.06
N PHE A 164 -17.08 -7.09 -1.96
CA PHE A 164 -17.31 -8.52 -1.76
C PHE A 164 -16.07 -9.31 -2.13
N ASP A 165 -15.85 -10.44 -1.45
CA ASP A 165 -14.91 -11.45 -1.90
C ASP A 165 -15.51 -12.87 -1.79
N ALA A 166 -14.96 -13.75 -2.63
CA ALA A 166 -15.20 -15.19 -2.57
C ALA A 166 -13.83 -15.88 -2.48
N SER A 167 -13.66 -16.76 -1.50
CA SER A 167 -12.43 -17.52 -1.29
C SER A 167 -12.75 -19.02 -1.33
N TYR A 168 -12.05 -19.73 -2.22
CA TYR A 168 -12.16 -21.18 -2.35
C TYR A 168 -10.81 -21.82 -1.99
N ARG A 169 -10.83 -22.73 -1.01
CA ARG A 169 -9.66 -23.45 -0.53
C ARG A 169 -9.79 -24.93 -0.90
N SER A 170 -8.83 -25.46 -1.62
CA SER A 170 -8.77 -26.87 -1.98
C SER A 170 -7.45 -27.49 -1.51
N ARG A 171 -7.49 -28.80 -1.27
CA ARG A 171 -6.30 -29.57 -0.90
C ARG A 171 -6.11 -30.70 -1.89
N ILE A 172 -4.95 -30.72 -2.56
CA ILE A 172 -4.56 -31.71 -3.56
C ILE A 172 -3.27 -32.36 -3.07
N GLY A 173 -3.39 -33.55 -2.45
CA GLY A 173 -2.25 -34.18 -1.78
C GLY A 173 -1.73 -33.33 -0.63
N GLU A 174 -0.45 -32.95 -0.70
CA GLU A 174 0.20 -32.09 0.31
C GLU A 174 0.06 -30.58 -0.01
N VAL A 175 -0.45 -30.22 -1.18
CA VAL A 175 -0.62 -28.83 -1.61
C VAL A 175 -1.95 -28.30 -1.15
N THR A 176 -1.94 -27.19 -0.41
CA THR A 176 -3.12 -26.37 -0.16
C THR A 176 -3.16 -25.23 -1.17
N HIS A 177 -4.28 -25.09 -1.88
CA HIS A 177 -4.51 -24.02 -2.84
C HIS A 177 -5.66 -23.15 -2.36
N THR A 178 -5.42 -21.84 -2.28
CA THR A 178 -6.46 -20.84 -1.99
C THR A 178 -6.61 -19.93 -3.19
N LEU A 179 -7.80 -19.91 -3.79
CA LEU A 179 -8.18 -18.97 -4.86
C LEU A 179 -9.15 -17.95 -4.29
N ARG A 180 -8.91 -16.66 -4.53
CA ARG A 180 -9.80 -15.57 -4.09
C ARG A 180 -10.12 -14.64 -5.25
N GLY A 181 -11.41 -14.29 -5.37
CA GLY A 181 -11.89 -13.24 -6.25
C GLY A 181 -12.49 -12.10 -5.45
N THR A 182 -12.23 -10.85 -5.83
CA THR A 182 -12.70 -9.64 -5.15
C THR A 182 -13.38 -8.69 -6.12
N TYR A 183 -14.39 -7.94 -5.65
CA TYR A 183 -15.01 -6.86 -6.40
C TYR A 183 -15.53 -5.77 -5.47
N GLY A 184 -15.25 -4.48 -5.78
CA GLY A 184 -15.68 -3.37 -4.93
C GLY A 184 -15.12 -2.01 -5.35
N GLN A 185 -14.82 -1.18 -4.35
CA GLN A 185 -14.28 0.16 -4.52
C GLN A 185 -13.37 0.53 -3.35
N ALA A 186 -12.46 1.48 -3.59
CA ALA A 186 -11.60 2.02 -2.55
C ALA A 186 -11.47 3.54 -2.71
N ASP A 187 -11.37 4.25 -1.59
CA ASP A 187 -11.12 5.68 -1.53
C ASP A 187 -9.93 5.93 -0.60
N ALA A 188 -9.02 6.79 -1.01
CA ALA A 188 -7.88 7.20 -0.21
C ALA A 188 -7.73 8.72 -0.25
N LYS A 189 -7.49 9.31 0.92
CA LYS A 189 -7.15 10.73 1.03
C LYS A 189 -5.65 10.87 1.21
N PHE A 190 -5.07 11.92 0.63
CA PHE A 190 -3.68 12.31 0.85
C PHE A 190 -3.59 13.83 0.98
N SER A 191 -2.41 14.33 1.34
CA SER A 191 -2.22 15.78 1.46
C SER A 191 -2.41 16.45 0.09
N GLY A 192 -3.46 17.30 0.00
CA GLY A 192 -3.79 18.02 -1.24
C GLY A 192 -4.70 17.29 -2.22
N GLY A 193 -5.27 16.11 -1.86
CA GLY A 193 -6.17 15.42 -2.78
C GLY A 193 -6.80 14.15 -2.27
N GLU A 194 -7.44 13.45 -3.18
CA GLU A 194 -8.02 12.12 -2.95
C GLU A 194 -7.88 11.22 -4.20
N ALA A 195 -7.78 9.92 -3.97
CA ALA A 195 -7.80 8.90 -5.00
C ALA A 195 -9.05 8.02 -4.84
N LYS A 196 -9.72 7.72 -5.95
CA LYS A 196 -10.93 6.91 -6.01
C LYS A 196 -10.73 5.76 -6.99
N ALA A 197 -10.74 4.53 -6.49
CA ALA A 197 -10.78 3.34 -7.32
C ALA A 197 -12.22 2.82 -7.39
N ARG A 198 -12.77 2.76 -8.59
CA ARG A 198 -14.13 2.27 -8.86
C ARG A 198 -14.05 1.00 -9.69
N GLN A 199 -15.07 0.14 -9.56
CA GLN A 199 -15.11 -1.16 -10.26
C GLN A 199 -13.80 -1.94 -10.01
N ALA A 200 -13.27 -1.82 -8.78
CA ALA A 200 -12.04 -2.52 -8.40
C ALA A 200 -12.32 -4.03 -8.32
N TRP A 201 -11.53 -4.80 -9.03
CA TRP A 201 -11.62 -6.25 -9.04
C TRP A 201 -10.23 -6.87 -8.90
N GLY A 202 -10.17 -8.08 -8.41
CA GLY A 202 -8.91 -8.81 -8.30
C GLY A 202 -9.14 -10.31 -8.21
N VAL A 203 -8.13 -11.05 -8.64
CA VAL A 203 -8.01 -12.49 -8.43
C VAL A 203 -6.64 -12.76 -7.84
N SER A 204 -6.58 -13.53 -6.77
CA SER A 204 -5.31 -13.99 -6.19
C SER A 204 -5.33 -15.50 -5.94
N SER A 205 -4.17 -16.11 -6.05
CA SER A 205 -3.93 -17.54 -5.88
C SER A 205 -2.74 -17.74 -4.96
N THR A 206 -2.90 -18.55 -3.92
CA THR A 206 -1.83 -18.97 -3.02
C THR A 206 -1.72 -20.48 -3.03
N LEU A 207 -0.51 -20.99 -3.26
CA LEU A 207 -0.16 -22.39 -3.17
C LEU A 207 0.80 -22.58 -2.00
N GLU A 208 0.44 -23.44 -1.06
CA GLU A 208 1.25 -23.78 0.12
C GLU A 208 1.63 -25.26 0.05
N TRP A 209 2.92 -25.55 0.12
CA TRP A 209 3.47 -26.89 0.11
C TRP A 209 4.65 -27.02 1.07
N GLY A 210 4.44 -27.68 2.20
CA GLY A 210 5.43 -27.77 3.29
C GLY A 210 5.91 -26.40 3.73
N ALA A 211 7.20 -26.14 3.59
CA ALA A 211 7.83 -24.86 3.90
C ALA A 211 7.72 -23.81 2.79
N ALA A 212 7.18 -24.16 1.62
CA ALA A 212 7.12 -23.29 0.45
C ALA A 212 5.71 -22.66 0.31
N SER A 213 5.68 -21.39 -0.08
CA SER A 213 4.45 -20.71 -0.51
C SER A 213 4.71 -19.97 -1.82
N LEU A 214 3.76 -20.05 -2.75
CA LEU A 214 3.73 -19.28 -3.99
C LEU A 214 2.46 -18.44 -4.01
N PHE A 215 2.60 -17.19 -4.41
CA PHE A 215 1.51 -16.23 -4.52
C PHE A 215 1.49 -15.62 -5.90
N GLY A 216 0.29 -15.39 -6.44
CA GLY A 216 0.10 -14.61 -7.64
C GLY A 216 -1.21 -13.85 -7.58
N SER A 217 -1.22 -12.63 -8.08
CA SER A 217 -2.43 -11.82 -8.17
C SER A 217 -2.49 -11.02 -9.46
N TYR A 218 -3.71 -10.76 -9.91
CA TYR A 218 -4.00 -9.80 -10.98
C TYR A 218 -5.29 -9.06 -10.66
N GLY A 219 -5.29 -7.75 -10.86
CA GLY A 219 -6.47 -6.93 -10.61
C GLY A 219 -6.43 -5.61 -11.34
N GLY A 220 -7.54 -4.90 -11.27
CA GLY A 220 -7.66 -3.60 -11.91
C GLY A 220 -8.83 -2.78 -11.39
N SER A 221 -8.87 -1.51 -11.81
CA SER A 221 -9.92 -0.57 -11.45
C SER A 221 -10.03 0.56 -12.46
N ARG A 222 -11.08 1.38 -12.30
CA ARG A 222 -11.14 2.75 -12.84
C ARG A 222 -10.63 3.68 -11.76
N LEU A 223 -9.48 4.29 -11.99
CA LEU A 223 -8.78 5.15 -11.03
C LEU A 223 -8.97 6.62 -11.41
N SER A 224 -9.41 7.42 -10.45
CA SER A 224 -9.40 8.88 -10.53
C SER A 224 -8.58 9.42 -9.36
N ILE A 225 -7.68 10.36 -9.64
CA ILE A 225 -6.91 11.07 -8.62
C ILE A 225 -7.18 12.54 -8.79
N GLU A 226 -7.86 13.11 -7.80
CA GLU A 226 -8.17 14.52 -7.69
C GLU A 226 -7.07 15.18 -6.85
N MET A 227 -6.26 16.04 -7.47
CA MET A 227 -5.15 16.73 -6.81
C MET A 227 -5.16 18.19 -7.24
N ALA A 228 -5.00 19.10 -6.26
CA ALA A 228 -5.02 20.53 -6.50
C ALA A 228 -4.02 20.94 -7.58
N GLY A 229 -4.48 21.67 -8.61
CA GLY A 229 -3.67 22.18 -9.70
C GLY A 229 -3.44 21.23 -10.87
N VAL A 230 -3.69 19.92 -10.71
CA VAL A 230 -3.48 18.93 -11.80
C VAL A 230 -4.46 19.14 -12.95
N ASP A 231 -5.73 19.37 -12.63
CA ASP A 231 -6.75 19.62 -13.64
C ASP A 231 -6.45 20.91 -14.41
N THR A 232 -6.12 22.00 -13.68
CA THR A 232 -5.72 23.27 -14.29
C THR A 232 -4.47 23.13 -15.19
N PHE A 233 -3.54 22.28 -14.79
CA PHE A 233 -2.34 21.99 -15.58
C PHE A 233 -2.70 21.32 -16.91
N PHE A 234 -3.55 20.30 -16.92
CA PHE A 234 -3.97 19.66 -18.16
C PHE A 234 -4.94 20.50 -18.97
N ASP A 235 -5.79 21.33 -18.34
CA ASP A 235 -6.63 22.30 -19.04
C ASP A 235 -5.79 23.35 -19.78
N ALA A 236 -4.62 23.73 -19.23
CA ALA A 236 -3.69 24.61 -19.93
C ALA A 236 -3.14 24.00 -21.22
N PHE A 237 -2.86 22.68 -21.26
CA PHE A 237 -2.51 21.99 -22.50
C PHE A 237 -3.64 22.05 -23.53
N ARG A 238 -4.90 21.89 -23.11
CA ARG A 238 -6.07 21.90 -24.01
C ARG A 238 -6.26 23.23 -24.73
N LEU A 239 -5.71 24.34 -24.21
CA LEU A 239 -5.71 25.63 -24.88
C LEU A 239 -4.91 25.62 -26.21
N TYR A 240 -4.04 24.63 -26.40
CA TYR A 240 -3.23 24.44 -27.61
C TYR A 240 -3.90 23.51 -28.64
N GLY A 241 -5.23 23.32 -28.54
CA GLY A 241 -6.01 22.59 -29.54
C GLY A 241 -5.73 21.08 -29.54
N PRO A 242 -5.89 20.39 -30.70
CA PRO A 242 -5.86 18.94 -30.76
C PRO A 242 -4.56 18.28 -30.24
N GLU A 243 -3.42 18.97 -30.37
CA GLU A 243 -2.14 18.49 -29.86
C GLU A 243 -2.12 18.52 -28.33
N GLY A 244 -2.58 19.61 -27.73
CA GLY A 244 -2.72 19.74 -26.28
C GLY A 244 -3.77 18.79 -25.69
N ASP A 245 -4.89 18.59 -26.39
CA ASP A 245 -5.91 17.61 -26.02
C ASP A 245 -5.31 16.19 -25.94
N ALA A 246 -4.52 15.80 -26.94
CA ALA A 246 -3.89 14.48 -26.98
C ALA A 246 -2.89 14.25 -25.83
N ILE A 247 -2.14 15.30 -25.42
CA ILE A 247 -1.24 15.24 -24.27
C ILE A 247 -2.05 15.14 -22.98
N ALA A 248 -3.04 16.00 -22.79
CA ALA A 248 -3.90 16.00 -21.62
C ALA A 248 -4.60 14.64 -21.46
N ASP A 249 -5.23 14.10 -22.52
CA ASP A 249 -5.90 12.80 -22.52
C ASP A 249 -4.96 11.64 -22.20
N ARG A 250 -3.68 11.75 -22.55
CA ARG A 250 -2.65 10.73 -22.24
C ARG A 250 -2.29 10.70 -20.76
N TYR A 251 -2.17 11.87 -20.15
CA TYR A 251 -1.54 12.01 -18.83
C TYR A 251 -2.49 12.41 -17.70
N GLU A 252 -3.69 12.90 -17.97
CA GLU A 252 -4.69 13.22 -16.95
C GLU A 252 -4.97 12.04 -16.01
N THR A 253 -5.57 12.32 -14.86
CA THR A 253 -5.73 11.36 -13.77
C THR A 253 -7.18 10.96 -13.51
N HIS A 254 -8.13 11.34 -14.40
CA HIS A 254 -9.54 11.02 -14.25
C HIS A 254 -9.95 9.78 -15.02
N ASP A 255 -10.67 8.88 -14.34
CA ASP A 255 -11.28 7.67 -14.89
C ASP A 255 -10.33 6.81 -15.74
N LYS A 256 -9.06 6.75 -15.34
CA LYS A 256 -8.04 5.96 -16.03
C LYS A 256 -8.14 4.49 -15.67
N ARG A 257 -7.90 3.64 -16.64
CA ARG A 257 -7.76 2.21 -16.38
C ARG A 257 -6.44 1.97 -15.66
N PHE A 258 -6.54 1.38 -14.47
CA PHE A 258 -5.42 0.91 -13.68
C PHE A 258 -5.44 -0.62 -13.64
N ASP A 259 -4.30 -1.25 -13.82
CA ASP A 259 -4.11 -2.68 -13.61
C ASP A 259 -2.80 -2.97 -12.86
N ILE A 260 -2.80 -4.05 -12.08
CA ILE A 260 -1.64 -4.51 -11.33
C ILE A 260 -1.53 -6.03 -11.37
N PHE A 261 -0.31 -6.51 -11.51
CA PHE A 261 0.05 -7.91 -11.44
C PHE A 261 1.17 -8.09 -10.41
N SER A 262 1.07 -9.13 -9.57
CA SER A 262 2.09 -9.48 -8.59
C SER A 262 2.36 -10.97 -8.58
N LEU A 263 3.61 -11.33 -8.35
CA LEU A 263 4.09 -12.69 -8.08
C LEU A 263 4.98 -12.66 -6.84
N GLY A 264 4.76 -13.61 -5.93
CA GLY A 264 5.56 -13.76 -4.72
C GLY A 264 5.87 -15.21 -4.43
N ALA A 265 6.96 -15.44 -3.72
CA ALA A 265 7.35 -16.74 -3.23
C ALA A 265 8.03 -16.62 -1.87
N SER A 266 7.82 -17.61 -1.02
CA SER A 266 8.57 -17.76 0.23
C SER A 266 8.93 -19.22 0.49
N TYR A 267 10.05 -19.42 1.17
CA TYR A 267 10.50 -20.71 1.67
C TYR A 267 11.06 -20.55 3.07
N ASP A 268 10.43 -21.20 4.05
CA ASP A 268 10.78 -21.10 5.48
C ASP A 268 10.86 -22.51 6.10
N PRO A 269 12.03 -23.17 6.08
CA PRO A 269 12.21 -24.49 6.70
C PRO A 269 12.40 -24.44 8.22
N GLY A 270 12.40 -23.28 8.85
CA GLY A 270 12.52 -23.10 10.29
C GLY A 270 13.79 -22.39 10.74
N ASP A 271 14.99 -22.82 10.30
CA ASP A 271 16.25 -22.20 10.73
C ASP A 271 16.59 -20.93 9.95
N TRP A 272 16.10 -20.83 8.74
CA TRP A 272 16.29 -19.69 7.85
C TRP A 272 15.05 -19.49 6.98
N PHE A 273 14.96 -18.35 6.34
CA PHE A 273 13.91 -18.11 5.36
C PHE A 273 14.44 -17.28 4.20
N VAL A 274 13.77 -17.41 3.07
CA VAL A 274 13.88 -16.51 1.93
C VAL A 274 12.49 -16.19 1.41
N MET A 275 12.25 -14.93 1.05
CA MET A 275 11.00 -14.50 0.45
C MET A 275 11.25 -13.36 -0.53
N GLY A 276 10.38 -13.22 -1.48
CA GLY A 276 10.46 -12.14 -2.45
C GLY A 276 9.16 -11.96 -3.22
N GLU A 277 8.98 -10.76 -3.75
CA GLU A 277 7.87 -10.41 -4.63
C GLU A 277 8.38 -9.56 -5.79
N TRP A 278 7.69 -9.69 -6.90
CA TRP A 278 7.78 -8.83 -8.06
C TRP A 278 6.38 -8.34 -8.43
N ALA A 279 6.24 -7.04 -8.70
CA ALA A 279 4.97 -6.46 -9.09
C ALA A 279 5.16 -5.45 -10.24
N ARG A 280 4.11 -5.31 -11.04
CA ARG A 280 4.00 -4.30 -12.10
C ARG A 280 2.60 -3.71 -12.09
N SER A 281 2.51 -2.37 -12.13
CA SER A 281 1.26 -1.63 -12.33
C SER A 281 1.31 -0.79 -13.59
N ASN A 282 0.16 -0.61 -14.25
CA ASN A 282 -0.01 0.29 -15.38
C ASN A 282 -1.15 1.26 -15.05
N SER A 283 -0.86 2.56 -15.07
CA SER A 283 -1.82 3.59 -14.67
C SER A 283 -2.40 4.37 -15.86
N ARG A 284 -1.72 4.36 -17.00
CA ARG A 284 -2.08 5.14 -18.20
C ARG A 284 -2.34 6.63 -17.90
N SER A 285 -1.54 7.19 -17.00
CA SER A 285 -1.62 8.57 -16.53
C SER A 285 -0.23 9.10 -16.18
N ILE A 286 -0.16 10.34 -15.72
CA ILE A 286 1.09 10.98 -15.27
C ILE A 286 1.80 10.22 -14.12
N ILE A 287 1.11 9.33 -13.38
CA ILE A 287 1.70 8.48 -12.34
C ILE A 287 2.74 7.53 -12.93
N GLY A 288 2.57 7.16 -14.21
CA GLY A 288 3.43 6.22 -14.92
C GLY A 288 3.14 4.75 -14.61
N ASP A 289 3.81 3.89 -15.37
CA ASP A 289 3.77 2.45 -15.22
C ASP A 289 4.93 2.02 -14.33
N LEU A 290 4.62 1.43 -13.19
CA LEU A 290 5.61 1.10 -12.16
C LEU A 290 5.94 -0.39 -12.18
N ARG A 291 7.17 -0.70 -11.79
CA ARG A 291 7.64 -2.05 -11.53
C ARG A 291 8.53 -2.03 -10.29
N GLY A 292 8.33 -3.02 -9.42
CA GLY A 292 9.17 -3.20 -8.25
C GLY A 292 9.39 -4.66 -7.93
N TRP A 293 10.46 -4.93 -7.21
CA TRP A 293 10.72 -6.24 -6.66
C TRP A 293 11.58 -6.13 -5.40
N TYR A 294 11.50 -7.16 -4.57
CA TYR A 294 12.42 -7.35 -3.46
C TYR A 294 12.73 -8.82 -3.25
N VAL A 295 13.86 -9.09 -2.58
CA VAL A 295 14.23 -10.38 -2.01
C VAL A 295 14.75 -10.13 -0.61
N THR A 296 14.21 -10.89 0.36
CA THR A 296 14.66 -10.89 1.77
C THR A 296 15.12 -12.28 2.15
N GLY A 297 16.26 -12.39 2.81
CA GLY A 297 16.73 -13.60 3.46
C GLY A 297 17.10 -13.35 4.90
N GLY A 298 16.82 -14.30 5.79
CA GLY A 298 17.15 -14.21 7.21
C GLY A 298 17.52 -15.57 7.80
N TYR A 299 18.26 -15.55 8.91
CA TYR A 299 18.71 -16.74 9.61
C TYR A 299 18.42 -16.62 11.11
N ARG A 300 17.81 -17.64 11.72
CA ARG A 300 17.40 -17.63 13.14
C ARG A 300 18.51 -18.18 14.04
N ILE A 301 19.04 -17.33 14.92
CA ILE A 301 20.07 -17.65 15.90
C ILE A 301 19.45 -17.50 17.30
N GLY A 302 18.82 -18.58 17.79
CA GLY A 302 18.04 -18.51 19.01
C GLY A 302 16.87 -17.51 18.88
N ALA A 303 16.85 -16.50 19.72
CA ALA A 303 15.81 -15.45 19.69
C ALA A 303 16.13 -14.28 18.73
N VAL A 304 17.28 -14.29 18.07
CA VAL A 304 17.70 -13.20 17.17
C VAL A 304 17.70 -13.67 15.72
N THR A 305 17.09 -12.88 14.86
CA THR A 305 17.02 -13.15 13.41
C THR A 305 17.61 -11.98 12.63
N PRO A 306 18.93 -12.02 12.31
CA PRO A 306 19.47 -11.10 11.31
C PRO A 306 18.85 -11.39 9.95
N TYR A 307 18.63 -10.31 9.17
CA TYR A 307 18.10 -10.40 7.81
C TYR A 307 18.70 -9.33 6.91
N MET A 308 18.61 -9.58 5.61
CA MET A 308 18.98 -8.65 4.56
C MET A 308 17.88 -8.61 3.51
N THR A 309 17.58 -7.42 3.01
CA THR A 309 16.66 -7.20 1.90
C THR A 309 17.36 -6.40 0.81
N VAL A 310 17.19 -6.83 -0.43
CA VAL A 310 17.54 -6.05 -1.62
C VAL A 310 16.24 -5.77 -2.37
N ALA A 311 16.01 -4.50 -2.72
CA ALA A 311 14.80 -4.08 -3.39
C ALA A 311 15.09 -3.07 -4.51
N ARG A 312 14.21 -2.99 -5.52
CA ARG A 312 14.28 -2.01 -6.59
C ARG A 312 12.89 -1.53 -6.98
N ALA A 313 12.72 -0.22 -7.09
CA ALA A 313 11.63 0.44 -7.79
C ALA A 313 12.10 0.98 -9.15
N SER A 314 11.29 0.83 -10.17
CA SER A 314 11.56 1.34 -11.51
C SER A 314 10.27 1.74 -12.21
N VAL A 315 10.40 2.59 -13.25
CA VAL A 315 9.31 3.03 -14.12
C VAL A 315 9.50 2.40 -15.50
N THR A 316 8.43 1.92 -16.11
CA THR A 316 8.46 1.30 -17.44
C THR A 316 7.81 2.16 -18.51
N SER A 317 7.12 3.25 -18.15
CA SER A 317 6.67 4.31 -19.05
C SER A 317 7.81 5.26 -19.42
N ASN A 318 7.58 6.07 -20.46
CA ASN A 318 8.55 7.06 -20.87
C ASN A 318 8.74 8.13 -19.79
N LEU A 319 9.99 8.53 -19.55
CA LEU A 319 10.38 9.58 -18.60
C LEU A 319 10.42 10.97 -19.24
N SER A 320 10.07 11.06 -20.52
CA SER A 320 9.96 12.32 -21.28
C SER A 320 8.93 12.20 -22.38
N ASP A 321 8.31 13.32 -22.69
CA ASP A 321 7.38 13.50 -23.81
C ASP A 321 7.87 14.69 -24.65
N PRO A 322 7.80 14.65 -25.99
CA PRO A 322 8.12 15.80 -26.83
C PRO A 322 7.32 17.06 -26.47
N GLY A 323 6.11 16.87 -25.94
CA GLY A 323 5.21 17.96 -25.58
C GLY A 323 4.58 18.63 -26.78
N LEU A 324 4.15 19.88 -26.57
CA LEU A 324 3.61 20.75 -27.62
C LEU A 324 4.71 21.10 -28.60
N SER A 325 4.37 21.10 -29.92
CA SER A 325 5.32 21.37 -30.98
C SER A 325 5.75 22.86 -31.00
N PRO A 326 6.95 23.16 -31.52
CA PRO A 326 7.43 24.53 -31.63
C PRO A 326 6.73 25.37 -32.73
N GLU A 327 5.67 24.87 -33.34
CA GLU A 327 4.93 25.56 -34.42
C GLU A 327 4.26 26.87 -33.96
N TRP A 328 4.24 27.13 -32.64
CA TRP A 328 3.73 28.36 -32.00
C TRP A 328 4.72 29.56 -32.06
N TRP A 329 5.82 29.42 -32.78
CA TRP A 329 6.89 30.41 -32.83
C TRP A 329 6.44 31.81 -33.29
N TRP A 330 5.37 31.94 -34.07
CA TRP A 330 4.80 33.22 -34.49
C TRP A 330 3.95 33.92 -33.40
N HIS A 331 3.69 33.28 -32.29
CA HIS A 331 3.05 33.81 -31.10
C HIS A 331 3.97 33.65 -29.89
N PRO A 332 4.86 34.64 -29.62
CA PRO A 332 5.90 34.49 -28.59
C PRO A 332 5.35 34.09 -27.19
N GLU A 333 4.22 34.68 -26.76
CA GLU A 333 3.60 34.35 -25.46
C GLU A 333 3.06 32.92 -25.43
N ALA A 334 2.51 32.44 -26.55
CA ALA A 334 2.02 31.05 -26.64
C ALA A 334 3.19 30.05 -26.68
N LEU A 335 4.32 30.42 -27.33
CA LEU A 335 5.52 29.61 -27.36
C LEU A 335 6.12 29.47 -25.95
N GLU A 336 6.29 30.57 -25.21
CA GLU A 336 6.79 30.57 -23.85
C GLU A 336 5.90 29.71 -22.92
N GLY A 337 4.57 29.82 -23.05
CA GLY A 337 3.61 28.97 -22.33
C GLY A 337 3.73 27.49 -22.71
N ALA A 338 3.90 27.13 -23.97
CA ALA A 338 4.09 25.75 -24.41
C ALA A 338 5.40 25.16 -23.88
N GLU A 339 6.50 25.92 -23.93
CA GLU A 339 7.79 25.49 -23.38
C GLU A 339 7.72 25.25 -21.87
N ALA A 340 7.08 26.16 -21.13
CA ALA A 340 6.88 26.00 -19.67
C ALA A 340 6.03 24.76 -19.32
N LEU A 341 4.96 24.49 -20.07
CA LEU A 341 4.12 23.30 -19.89
C LEU A 341 4.91 22.02 -20.21
N ASN A 342 5.69 22.00 -21.29
CA ASN A 342 6.54 20.87 -21.68
C ASN A 342 7.61 20.58 -20.61
N GLU A 343 8.26 21.61 -20.06
CA GLU A 343 9.24 21.46 -18.99
C GLU A 343 8.61 20.91 -17.72
N ALA A 344 7.45 21.45 -17.31
CA ALA A 344 6.72 21.00 -16.14
C ALA A 344 6.27 19.54 -16.30
N LEU A 345 5.72 19.15 -17.46
CA LEU A 345 5.34 17.77 -17.77
C LEU A 345 6.54 16.84 -17.65
N ASN A 346 7.66 17.18 -18.29
CA ASN A 346 8.85 16.36 -18.28
C ASN A 346 9.52 16.27 -16.91
N THR A 347 9.44 17.33 -16.11
CA THR A 347 9.87 17.32 -14.71
C THR A 347 9.04 16.32 -13.92
N TRP A 348 7.73 16.31 -14.10
CA TRP A 348 6.84 15.38 -13.41
C TRP A 348 7.07 13.93 -13.83
N LEU A 349 7.23 13.65 -15.13
CA LEU A 349 7.53 12.31 -15.64
C LEU A 349 8.84 11.76 -15.05
N ARG A 350 9.88 12.60 -14.94
CA ARG A 350 11.17 12.22 -14.33
C ARG A 350 11.12 12.01 -12.84
N ALA A 351 10.20 12.68 -12.13
CA ALA A 351 10.05 12.61 -10.69
C ALA A 351 9.61 11.22 -10.19
N SER A 352 9.02 10.39 -11.06
CA SER A 352 8.54 9.05 -10.72
C SER A 352 9.63 8.21 -10.04
N ALA A 353 9.23 7.40 -9.04
CA ALA A 353 10.16 6.71 -8.18
C ALA A 353 10.97 5.63 -8.87
N ARG A 354 12.28 5.84 -8.84
CA ARG A 354 13.29 4.88 -9.28
C ARG A 354 14.40 4.87 -8.24
N GLN A 355 14.63 3.73 -7.62
CA GLN A 355 15.65 3.56 -6.58
C GLN A 355 16.04 2.11 -6.41
N ASN A 356 17.23 1.88 -5.82
CA ASN A 356 17.65 0.62 -5.27
C ASN A 356 17.75 0.77 -3.75
N THR A 357 17.36 -0.26 -3.00
CA THR A 357 17.44 -0.25 -1.55
C THR A 357 18.13 -1.50 -1.05
N LEU A 358 19.11 -1.34 -0.17
CA LEU A 358 19.70 -2.39 0.62
C LEU A 358 19.32 -2.18 2.07
N SER A 359 18.60 -3.13 2.66
CA SER A 359 18.24 -3.10 4.08
C SER A 359 19.00 -4.20 4.84
N LEU A 360 19.58 -3.84 5.97
CA LEU A 360 20.17 -4.76 6.93
C LEU A 360 19.42 -4.62 8.25
N GLY A 361 18.95 -5.72 8.82
CA GLY A 361 18.20 -5.69 10.06
C GLY A 361 18.48 -6.86 10.96
N ALA A 362 18.11 -6.69 12.22
CA ALA A 362 18.11 -7.75 13.22
C ALA A 362 16.84 -7.63 14.07
N ARG A 363 16.07 -8.70 14.10
CA ARG A 363 14.90 -8.84 14.94
C ARG A 363 15.25 -9.69 16.16
N TRP A 364 14.83 -9.24 17.34
CA TRP A 364 15.00 -9.94 18.60
C TRP A 364 13.66 -10.22 19.25
N ASP A 365 13.22 -11.49 19.21
CA ASP A 365 12.02 -11.99 19.89
C ASP A 365 12.35 -12.23 21.39
N PHE A 366 12.41 -11.15 22.17
CA PHE A 366 12.92 -11.16 23.55
C PHE A 366 11.91 -11.66 24.59
N ALA A 367 10.62 -11.67 24.24
CA ALA A 367 9.55 -12.17 25.08
C ALA A 367 8.42 -12.75 24.21
N PRO A 368 7.56 -13.62 24.76
CA PRO A 368 6.37 -14.08 24.04
C PRO A 368 5.54 -12.88 23.55
N ASN A 369 5.17 -12.90 22.28
CA ASN A 369 4.36 -11.86 21.62
C ASN A 369 5.01 -10.46 21.54
N MET A 370 6.33 -10.35 21.76
CA MET A 370 7.06 -9.08 21.69
C MET A 370 8.38 -9.25 20.94
N ALA A 371 8.66 -8.34 20.03
CA ALA A 371 9.91 -8.29 19.29
C ALA A 371 10.46 -6.88 19.21
N LEU A 372 11.79 -6.74 19.25
CA LEU A 372 12.51 -5.52 18.99
C LEU A 372 13.29 -5.68 17.70
N THR A 373 13.09 -4.78 16.74
CA THR A 373 13.77 -4.83 15.44
C THR A 373 14.57 -3.55 15.22
N ALA A 374 15.85 -3.69 14.88
CA ALA A 374 16.70 -2.61 14.38
C ALA A 374 16.95 -2.83 12.88
N GLN A 375 16.86 -1.76 12.09
CA GLN A 375 17.03 -1.80 10.64
C GLN A 375 17.79 -0.57 10.15
N TYR A 376 18.72 -0.79 9.24
CA TYR A 376 19.40 0.22 8.45
C TYR A 376 19.02 0.05 7.00
N ASP A 377 18.60 1.13 6.34
CA ASP A 377 18.28 1.16 4.92
C ASP A 377 19.24 2.12 4.20
N HIS A 378 19.88 1.63 3.14
CA HIS A 378 20.67 2.41 2.20
C HIS A 378 19.91 2.50 0.89
N ILE A 379 19.42 3.69 0.58
CA ILE A 379 18.58 3.97 -0.56
C ILE A 379 19.38 4.78 -1.57
N ASP A 380 19.61 4.21 -2.75
CA ASP A 380 20.25 4.86 -3.89
C ASP A 380 19.15 5.26 -4.90
N ILE A 381 18.87 6.57 -4.97
CA ILE A 381 17.83 7.15 -5.82
C ILE A 381 18.43 7.50 -7.17
N ASP A 382 17.85 6.98 -8.25
CA ASP A 382 18.27 7.27 -9.62
C ASP A 382 18.22 8.79 -9.92
N GLY A 383 19.17 9.30 -10.69
CA GLY A 383 19.22 10.72 -11.06
C GLY A 383 17.93 11.23 -11.68
N GLY A 384 17.45 12.39 -11.19
CA GLY A 384 16.20 13.02 -11.58
C GLY A 384 14.94 12.41 -11.01
N SER A 385 15.03 11.35 -10.20
CA SER A 385 13.91 10.72 -9.48
C SER A 385 13.75 11.30 -8.08
N TRP A 386 12.53 11.33 -7.57
CA TRP A 386 12.24 11.65 -6.18
C TRP A 386 12.31 10.44 -5.25
N GLY A 387 12.54 9.25 -5.80
CA GLY A 387 12.53 8.02 -5.02
C GLY A 387 11.17 7.77 -4.37
N THR A 388 11.20 7.24 -3.15
CA THR A 388 10.01 7.03 -2.32
C THR A 388 9.78 8.14 -1.31
N LEU A 389 10.55 9.24 -1.38
CA LEU A 389 10.43 10.39 -0.50
C LEU A 389 9.20 11.23 -0.81
N VAL A 390 8.74 11.98 0.19
CA VAL A 390 7.61 12.92 0.11
C VAL A 390 8.04 14.28 0.68
N ASN A 391 7.13 15.28 0.63
CA ASN A 391 7.36 16.60 1.25
C ASN A 391 8.65 17.31 0.81
N HIS A 392 8.93 17.24 -0.49
CA HIS A 392 10.12 17.86 -1.08
C HIS A 392 10.11 19.38 -0.89
N GLN A 393 11.19 19.94 -0.34
CA GLN A 393 11.37 21.36 -0.06
C GLN A 393 12.07 22.09 -1.23
N PRO A 394 11.93 23.41 -1.31
CA PRO A 394 12.72 24.20 -2.26
C PRO A 394 14.22 23.91 -2.12
N GLY A 395 14.86 23.59 -3.26
CA GLY A 395 16.29 23.22 -3.31
C GLY A 395 16.56 21.74 -3.03
N TYR A 396 15.52 20.87 -2.97
CA TYR A 396 15.72 19.43 -3.07
C TYR A 396 16.28 19.06 -4.43
N GLU A 397 17.36 18.30 -4.45
CA GLU A 397 18.00 17.80 -5.67
C GLU A 397 17.59 16.35 -5.92
N PRO A 398 16.81 16.06 -6.98
CA PRO A 398 16.35 14.71 -7.28
C PRO A 398 17.48 13.74 -7.58
N GLY A 399 17.49 12.59 -6.91
CA GLY A 399 18.55 11.57 -6.98
C GLY A 399 19.42 11.57 -5.73
N GLY A 400 20.51 10.80 -5.76
CA GLY A 400 21.44 10.69 -4.64
C GLY A 400 21.11 9.57 -3.67
N THR A 401 21.71 9.61 -2.49
CA THR A 401 21.66 8.53 -1.50
C THR A 401 21.03 9.01 -0.21
N VAL A 402 20.13 8.21 0.35
CA VAL A 402 19.49 8.44 1.64
C VAL A 402 19.72 7.25 2.55
N ASN A 403 20.12 7.51 3.80
CA ASN A 403 20.34 6.49 4.81
C ASN A 403 19.31 6.63 5.93
N LEU A 404 18.69 5.51 6.28
CA LEU A 404 17.71 5.45 7.36
C LEU A 404 18.20 4.54 8.49
N PHE A 405 17.98 4.96 9.72
CA PHE A 405 18.11 4.11 10.90
C PHE A 405 16.76 4.00 11.57
N SER A 406 16.28 2.78 11.78
CA SER A 406 14.97 2.51 12.35
C SER A 406 15.08 1.55 13.52
N LEU A 407 14.28 1.79 14.57
CA LEU A 407 14.08 0.88 15.68
C LEU A 407 12.58 0.74 15.93
N ALA A 408 12.08 -0.48 16.08
CA ALA A 408 10.68 -0.74 16.33
C ALA A 408 10.49 -1.82 17.39
N LEU A 409 9.59 -1.57 18.32
CA LEU A 409 9.05 -2.53 19.27
C LEU A 409 7.67 -2.97 18.78
N ASP A 410 7.55 -4.25 18.43
CA ASP A 410 6.32 -4.87 17.97
C ASP A 410 5.73 -5.76 19.07
N PHE A 411 4.40 -5.75 19.21
CA PHE A 411 3.70 -6.60 20.15
C PHE A 411 2.30 -7.01 19.65
N VAL A 412 1.83 -8.17 20.13
CA VAL A 412 0.47 -8.69 19.87
C VAL A 412 -0.12 -9.22 21.19
N PHE A 413 -1.45 -9.16 21.34
CA PHE A 413 -2.16 -9.61 22.54
C PHE A 413 -3.58 -10.08 22.24
#